data_c387b6bdc74d1ebcc1e97a32775fa1a3
#
_entry.id   c387b6bdc74d1ebcc1e97a32775fa1a3
#
_cell.length_a   1.000
_cell.length_b   1.000
_cell.length_c   1.000
_cell.angle_alpha   90.00
_cell.angle_beta   90.00
_cell.angle_gamma   90.00
#
_symmetry.space_group_name_H-M   'P 1'
#
loop_
_entity.id
_entity.type
_entity.pdbx_description
1 polymer ?
#
loop_
_entity_poly.entity_id
_entity_poly.type
_entity_poly.pdbx_seq_one_letter_code
_entity_poly.pdbx_strand_id
1 'polypeptide(L)'
;MKENKYDDERFFGQYSQMSRSVQGLRGAGEWHELKKMLPDFNGKRVLDLGCGFGWHCRYAIERGATFALGIDLSGKMLDKAREINPSPLIEYKRIAIEDFDFAPNSFDIVISSLTFHYLESFDKVCTEVYKCLTQEGVFVLSLIHI
;
A
#
# COMPACT_ATOMS: atom_id res chain seq x y z
N MET A 1 -5.93 13.06 6.46
CA MET A 1 -4.77 13.51 7.25
C MET A 1 -3.52 13.53 6.39
N LYS A 2 -2.79 14.62 6.46
CA LYS A 2 -1.62 14.80 5.58
C LYS A 2 -0.29 14.87 6.33
N GLU A 3 -0.27 14.40 7.56
CA GLU A 3 0.95 14.33 8.34
C GLU A 3 1.92 13.33 7.70
N ASN A 4 3.17 13.77 7.49
CA ASN A 4 4.16 12.98 6.78
C ASN A 4 5.42 12.77 7.62
N LYS A 5 5.32 11.86 8.60
CA LYS A 5 6.46 11.52 9.46
C LYS A 5 7.56 10.80 8.72
N TYR A 6 7.24 10.12 7.63
CA TYR A 6 8.19 9.28 6.91
C TYR A 6 9.22 10.09 6.11
N ASP A 7 8.99 11.41 5.91
CA ASP A 7 9.98 12.29 5.31
C ASP A 7 10.88 12.98 6.34
N ASP A 8 10.60 12.85 7.64
CA ASP A 8 11.52 13.23 8.70
C ASP A 8 12.72 12.28 8.69
N GLU A 9 13.93 12.82 8.58
CA GLU A 9 15.13 12.01 8.43
C GLU A 9 15.35 11.04 9.58
N ARG A 10 15.11 11.48 10.80
CA ARG A 10 15.30 10.65 11.99
C ARG A 10 14.30 9.52 12.01
N PHE A 11 13.02 9.83 11.77
CA PHE A 11 11.97 8.82 11.76
C PHE A 11 12.19 7.83 10.61
N PHE A 12 12.54 8.32 9.43
CA PHE A 12 12.81 7.47 8.27
C PHE A 12 13.99 6.53 8.55
N GLY A 13 15.06 7.03 9.16
CA GLY A 13 16.20 6.21 9.52
C GLY A 13 15.85 5.08 10.48
N GLN A 14 15.06 5.39 11.51
CA GLN A 14 14.59 4.39 12.46
C GLN A 14 13.67 3.38 11.80
N TYR A 15 12.71 3.84 11.00
CA TYR A 15 11.78 2.97 10.29
C TYR A 15 12.51 2.03 9.33
N SER A 16 13.51 2.53 8.62
CA SER A 16 14.29 1.74 7.67
C SER A 16 15.06 0.59 8.33
N GLN A 17 15.33 0.68 9.63
CA GLN A 17 16.03 -0.35 10.39
C GLN A 17 15.09 -1.36 11.04
N MET A 18 13.78 -1.15 11.01
CA MET A 18 12.80 -2.11 11.54
C MET A 18 12.81 -3.40 10.71
N SER A 19 12.47 -4.52 11.34
CA SER A 19 12.44 -5.82 10.68
C SER A 19 11.67 -5.81 9.36
N ARG A 20 10.47 -5.19 9.35
CA ARG A 20 9.65 -5.16 8.14
C ARG A 20 10.30 -4.40 6.99
N SER A 21 11.11 -3.37 7.32
CA SER A 21 11.79 -2.57 6.31
C SER A 21 13.02 -3.28 5.76
N VAL A 22 13.74 -4.01 6.61
CA VAL A 22 14.97 -4.70 6.23
C VAL A 22 14.68 -6.04 5.55
N GLN A 23 13.74 -6.81 6.11
CA GLN A 23 13.43 -8.17 5.66
C GLN A 23 12.21 -8.22 4.72
N GLY A 24 11.62 -7.05 4.40
CA GLY A 24 10.43 -6.99 3.59
C GLY A 24 9.24 -7.60 4.30
N LEU A 25 8.42 -8.32 3.55
CA LEU A 25 7.20 -8.92 4.09
C LEU A 25 7.48 -9.94 5.19
N ARG A 26 8.59 -10.63 5.13
CA ARG A 26 8.96 -11.61 6.16
C ARG A 26 9.19 -10.98 7.52
N GLY A 27 9.61 -9.71 7.54
CA GLY A 27 9.86 -8.97 8.77
C GLY A 27 8.63 -8.27 9.33
N ALA A 28 7.51 -8.30 8.63
CA ALA A 28 6.27 -7.67 9.08
C ALA A 28 5.50 -8.65 9.98
N GLY A 29 5.28 -8.27 11.23
CA GLY A 29 4.64 -9.16 12.20
C GLY A 29 3.24 -9.61 11.81
N GLU A 30 2.49 -8.74 11.11
CA GLU A 30 1.14 -9.02 10.65
C GLU A 30 1.06 -9.78 9.32
N TRP A 31 2.19 -9.98 8.64
CA TRP A 31 2.21 -10.55 7.29
C TRP A 31 1.60 -11.95 7.22
N HIS A 32 1.89 -12.76 8.23
CA HIS A 32 1.38 -14.13 8.27
C HIS A 32 -0.14 -14.18 8.22
N GLU A 33 -0.81 -13.30 8.96
CA GLU A 33 -2.27 -13.23 8.97
C GLU A 33 -2.81 -12.51 7.73
N LEU A 34 -2.17 -11.44 7.31
CA LEU A 34 -2.57 -10.69 6.12
C LEU A 34 -2.53 -11.57 4.89
N LYS A 35 -1.49 -12.36 4.73
CA LYS A 35 -1.31 -13.26 3.60
C LYS A 35 -2.49 -14.23 3.44
N LYS A 36 -3.05 -14.72 4.54
CA LYS A 36 -4.20 -15.62 4.52
C LYS A 36 -5.46 -14.96 3.99
N MET A 37 -5.56 -13.64 4.10
CA MET A 37 -6.74 -12.88 3.70
C MET A 37 -6.65 -12.40 2.25
N LEU A 38 -5.48 -12.46 1.64
CA LEU A 38 -5.29 -11.97 0.28
C LEU A 38 -5.92 -12.92 -0.74
N PRO A 39 -6.62 -12.36 -1.75
CA PRO A 39 -7.19 -13.17 -2.81
C PRO A 39 -6.15 -13.58 -3.83
N ASP A 40 -6.56 -14.31 -4.86
CA ASP A 40 -5.72 -14.63 -6.01
C ASP A 40 -5.43 -13.34 -6.79
N PHE A 41 -4.15 -13.05 -7.00
CA PHE A 41 -3.72 -11.87 -7.73
C PHE A 41 -3.67 -12.05 -9.25
N ASN A 42 -3.78 -13.28 -9.73
CA ASN A 42 -3.55 -13.55 -11.14
C ASN A 42 -4.51 -12.77 -12.04
N GLY A 43 -3.95 -11.98 -12.96
CA GLY A 43 -4.71 -11.17 -13.89
C GLY A 43 -5.37 -9.92 -13.27
N LYS A 44 -5.03 -9.58 -12.04
CA LYS A 44 -5.72 -8.51 -11.29
C LYS A 44 -4.95 -7.20 -11.33
N ARG A 45 -5.71 -6.10 -11.20
CA ARG A 45 -5.17 -4.75 -11.03
C ARG A 45 -5.24 -4.40 -9.55
N VAL A 46 -4.13 -3.95 -8.98
CA VAL A 46 -3.96 -3.80 -7.53
C VAL A 46 -3.64 -2.36 -7.18
N LEU A 47 -4.29 -1.86 -6.14
CA LEU A 47 -3.99 -0.56 -5.53
C LEU A 47 -3.51 -0.80 -4.10
N ASP A 48 -2.34 -0.25 -3.76
CA ASP A 48 -1.79 -0.32 -2.41
C ASP A 48 -1.79 1.08 -1.79
N LEU A 49 -2.67 1.29 -0.83
CA LEU A 49 -2.82 2.56 -0.11
C LEU A 49 -1.80 2.61 1.03
N GLY A 50 -0.87 3.56 0.96
CA GLY A 50 0.22 3.65 1.93
C GLY A 50 1.27 2.58 1.66
N CYS A 51 1.79 2.53 0.44
CA CYS A 51 2.62 1.42 -0.04
C CYS A 51 4.01 1.35 0.58
N GLY A 52 4.50 2.43 1.18
CA GLY A 52 5.84 2.45 1.76
C GLY A 52 6.92 2.03 0.78
N PHE A 53 7.68 0.99 1.12
CA PHE A 53 8.77 0.47 0.27
C PHE A 53 8.29 -0.41 -0.89
N GLY A 54 6.97 -0.62 -1.03
CA GLY A 54 6.43 -1.33 -2.18
C GLY A 54 6.44 -2.85 -2.10
N TRP A 55 6.59 -3.43 -0.91
CA TRP A 55 6.64 -4.88 -0.77
C TRP A 55 5.35 -5.58 -1.18
N HIS A 56 4.19 -4.99 -0.87
CA HIS A 56 2.90 -5.56 -1.30
C HIS A 56 2.72 -5.47 -2.81
N CYS A 57 3.15 -4.37 -3.42
CA CYS A 57 3.11 -4.23 -4.88
C CYS A 57 3.95 -5.32 -5.55
N ARG A 58 5.18 -5.52 -5.05
CA ARG A 58 6.05 -6.56 -5.56
C ARG A 58 5.44 -7.95 -5.39
N TYR A 59 4.90 -8.23 -4.22
CA TYR A 59 4.25 -9.51 -3.97
C TYR A 59 3.12 -9.77 -4.96
N ALA A 60 2.27 -8.76 -5.19
CA ALA A 60 1.15 -8.88 -6.13
C ALA A 60 1.66 -9.22 -7.56
N ILE A 61 2.69 -8.52 -8.03
CA ILE A 61 3.25 -8.77 -9.36
C ILE A 61 3.87 -10.16 -9.44
N GLU A 62 4.58 -10.60 -8.40
CA GLU A 62 5.16 -11.94 -8.35
C GLU A 62 4.09 -13.03 -8.39
N ARG A 63 2.86 -12.71 -7.97
CA ARG A 63 1.71 -13.62 -7.97
C ARG A 63 0.81 -13.44 -9.20
N GLY A 64 1.26 -12.72 -10.21
CA GLY A 64 0.56 -12.65 -11.49
C GLY A 64 -0.36 -11.47 -11.71
N ALA A 65 -0.35 -10.47 -10.82
CA ALA A 65 -1.09 -9.24 -11.06
C ALA A 65 -0.61 -8.57 -12.36
N THR A 66 -1.52 -7.97 -13.10
CA THR A 66 -1.19 -7.30 -14.36
C THR A 66 -0.69 -5.88 -14.16
N PHE A 67 -1.04 -5.27 -13.04
CA PHE A 67 -0.66 -3.91 -12.72
C PHE A 67 -0.81 -3.66 -11.22
N ALA A 68 0.10 -2.89 -10.65
CA ALA A 68 -0.01 -2.42 -9.27
C ALA A 68 0.32 -0.93 -9.20
N LEU A 69 -0.53 -0.19 -8.51
CA LEU A 69 -0.30 1.21 -8.18
C LEU A 69 -0.09 1.33 -6.68
N GLY A 70 1.08 1.82 -6.28
CA GLY A 70 1.35 2.13 -4.89
C GLY A 70 1.31 3.65 -4.68
N ILE A 71 0.54 4.10 -3.70
CA ILE A 71 0.54 5.51 -3.32
C ILE A 71 1.04 5.67 -1.90
N ASP A 72 1.74 6.75 -1.68
CA ASP A 72 2.25 7.10 -0.36
C ASP A 72 2.48 8.61 -0.30
N LEU A 73 2.40 9.17 0.90
CA LEU A 73 2.65 10.58 1.11
C LEU A 73 4.15 10.89 1.19
N SER A 74 4.96 9.91 1.56
CA SER A 74 6.39 10.09 1.76
C SER A 74 7.20 9.91 0.48
N GLY A 75 7.84 10.98 0.02
CA GLY A 75 8.75 10.92 -1.12
C GLY A 75 9.94 10.01 -0.86
N LYS A 76 10.47 10.00 0.37
CA LYS A 76 11.59 9.12 0.74
C LYS A 76 11.23 7.65 0.66
N MET A 77 10.03 7.29 1.10
CA MET A 77 9.56 5.92 1.01
C MET A 77 9.43 5.48 -0.46
N LEU A 78 8.87 6.35 -1.29
CA LEU A 78 8.68 6.04 -2.71
C LEU A 78 9.99 5.95 -3.47
N ASP A 79 10.96 6.80 -3.15
CA ASP A 79 12.30 6.71 -3.75
C ASP A 79 12.93 5.35 -3.43
N LYS A 80 12.79 4.91 -2.20
CA LYS A 80 13.28 3.59 -1.78
C LYS A 80 12.51 2.48 -2.48
N ALA A 81 11.19 2.62 -2.62
CA ALA A 81 10.37 1.64 -3.34
C ALA A 81 10.83 1.47 -4.78
N ARG A 82 11.11 2.58 -5.47
CA ARG A 82 11.62 2.53 -6.86
C ARG A 82 13.00 1.90 -6.95
N GLU A 83 13.81 2.01 -5.90
CA GLU A 83 15.14 1.42 -5.86
C GLU A 83 15.10 -0.08 -5.62
N ILE A 84 14.31 -0.54 -4.64
CA ILE A 84 14.35 -1.95 -4.19
C ILE A 84 13.25 -2.82 -4.78
N ASN A 85 12.15 -2.23 -5.22
CA ASN A 85 11.02 -2.97 -5.79
C ASN A 85 10.57 -2.36 -7.12
N PRO A 86 11.48 -2.18 -8.09
CA PRO A 86 11.09 -1.67 -9.39
C PRO A 86 10.41 -2.74 -10.23
N SER A 87 9.47 -2.33 -11.08
CA SER A 87 8.88 -3.20 -12.08
C SER A 87 8.18 -2.33 -13.12
N PRO A 88 8.20 -2.71 -14.41
CA PRO A 88 7.42 -1.99 -15.42
C PRO A 88 5.92 -2.11 -15.18
N LEU A 89 5.48 -3.04 -14.34
CA LEU A 89 4.07 -3.25 -13.99
C LEU A 89 3.67 -2.52 -12.71
N ILE A 90 4.60 -1.85 -12.04
CA ILE A 90 4.31 -1.11 -10.81
C ILE A 90 4.51 0.38 -11.06
N GLU A 91 3.50 1.17 -10.72
CA GLU A 91 3.60 2.62 -10.68
C GLU A 91 3.55 3.09 -9.23
N TYR A 92 4.42 4.02 -8.86
CA TYR A 92 4.44 4.65 -7.53
C TYR A 92 4.11 6.11 -7.66
N LYS A 93 3.15 6.60 -6.87
CA LYS A 93 2.74 8.01 -6.87
C LYS A 93 2.79 8.60 -5.48
N ARG A 94 3.35 9.81 -5.37
CA ARG A 94 3.31 10.58 -4.14
C ARG A 94 1.99 11.35 -4.07
N ILE A 95 1.05 10.84 -3.28
CA ILE A 95 -0.24 11.48 -3.09
C ILE A 95 -0.83 11.02 -1.77
N ALA A 96 -1.51 11.94 -1.07
CA ALA A 96 -2.26 11.57 0.12
C ALA A 96 -3.49 10.75 -0.27
N ILE A 97 -3.86 9.79 0.57
CA ILE A 97 -5.05 8.95 0.32
C ILE A 97 -6.28 9.84 0.14
N GLU A 98 -6.38 10.90 0.94
CA GLU A 98 -7.52 11.83 0.90
C GLU A 98 -7.61 12.59 -0.43
N ASP A 99 -6.50 12.72 -1.14
CA ASP A 99 -6.44 13.45 -2.41
C ASP A 99 -6.44 12.54 -3.65
N PHE A 100 -6.41 11.23 -3.44
CA PHE A 100 -6.38 10.28 -4.55
C PHE A 100 -7.74 10.22 -5.26
N ASP A 101 -7.70 10.20 -6.59
CA ASP A 101 -8.91 10.02 -7.40
C ASP A 101 -9.24 8.53 -7.53
N PHE A 102 -10.24 8.10 -6.79
CA PHE A 102 -10.72 6.73 -6.81
C PHE A 102 -11.69 6.53 -7.97
N ALA A 103 -11.16 6.46 -9.19
CA ALA A 103 -11.98 6.28 -10.38
C ALA A 103 -12.78 4.97 -10.32
N PRO A 104 -14.06 4.98 -10.76
CA PRO A 104 -14.91 3.79 -10.69
C PRO A 104 -14.33 2.59 -11.46
N ASN A 105 -14.47 1.40 -10.90
CA ASN A 105 -14.12 0.13 -11.54
C ASN A 105 -12.66 0.08 -12.02
N SER A 106 -11.75 0.68 -11.28
CA SER A 106 -10.34 0.79 -11.68
C SER A 106 -9.46 -0.33 -11.14
N PHE A 107 -9.86 -0.94 -10.03
CA PHE A 107 -9.03 -1.95 -9.36
C PHE A 107 -9.85 -3.15 -8.95
N ASP A 108 -9.19 -4.31 -9.00
CA ASP A 108 -9.79 -5.57 -8.57
C ASP A 108 -9.47 -5.87 -7.11
N ILE A 109 -8.32 -5.39 -6.64
CA ILE A 109 -7.86 -5.61 -5.27
C ILE A 109 -7.30 -4.29 -4.74
N VAL A 110 -7.75 -3.87 -3.57
CA VAL A 110 -7.17 -2.76 -2.84
C VAL A 110 -6.61 -3.30 -1.52
N ILE A 111 -5.34 -3.02 -1.28
CA ILE A 111 -4.66 -3.41 -0.05
C ILE A 111 -4.33 -2.13 0.70
N SER A 112 -4.51 -2.14 2.00
CA SER A 112 -4.04 -1.06 2.84
C SER A 112 -3.48 -1.62 4.14
N SER A 113 -2.26 -1.21 4.47
CA SER A 113 -1.58 -1.53 5.71
C SER A 113 -1.35 -0.21 6.43
N LEU A 114 -2.43 0.36 6.95
CA LEU A 114 -2.44 1.72 7.47
C LEU A 114 -2.28 1.76 8.97
N THR A 115 -1.63 2.83 9.44
CA THR A 115 -1.70 3.23 10.84
C THR A 115 -2.96 4.08 10.99
N PHE A 116 -3.90 3.59 11.79
CA PHE A 116 -5.26 4.14 11.88
C PHE A 116 -5.28 5.66 12.11
N HIS A 117 -4.42 6.16 12.98
CA HIS A 117 -4.43 7.59 13.33
C HIS A 117 -3.89 8.52 12.22
N TYR A 118 -3.43 7.98 11.10
CA TYR A 118 -3.05 8.80 9.94
C TYR A 118 -4.22 9.17 9.05
N LEU A 119 -5.40 8.62 9.31
CA LEU A 119 -6.59 8.93 8.53
C LEU A 119 -7.51 9.88 9.29
N GLU A 120 -7.94 10.95 8.63
CA GLU A 120 -8.91 11.89 9.19
C GLU A 120 -10.33 11.34 9.13
N SER A 121 -10.65 10.60 8.07
CA SER A 121 -11.98 10.04 7.87
C SER A 121 -11.88 8.66 7.25
N PHE A 122 -11.89 7.63 8.09
CA PHE A 122 -11.82 6.25 7.65
C PHE A 122 -13.06 5.85 6.85
N ASP A 123 -14.25 6.29 7.28
CA ASP A 123 -15.50 5.96 6.58
C ASP A 123 -15.50 6.50 5.15
N LYS A 124 -14.98 7.72 4.97
CA LYS A 124 -14.89 8.32 3.64
C LYS A 124 -13.96 7.52 2.74
N VAL A 125 -12.81 7.09 3.28
CA VAL A 125 -11.85 6.28 2.53
C VAL A 125 -12.48 4.96 2.11
N CYS A 126 -13.18 4.28 3.01
CA CYS A 126 -13.88 3.04 2.70
C CYS A 126 -14.91 3.22 1.58
N THR A 127 -15.67 4.32 1.61
CA THR A 127 -16.65 4.64 0.57
C THR A 127 -15.96 4.82 -0.79
N GLU A 128 -14.86 5.55 -0.82
CA GLU A 128 -14.09 5.79 -2.04
C GLU A 128 -13.46 4.50 -2.58
N VAL A 129 -12.93 3.66 -1.70
CA VAL A 129 -12.39 2.35 -2.10
C VAL A 129 -13.48 1.50 -2.73
N TYR A 130 -14.65 1.43 -2.10
CA TYR A 130 -15.77 0.67 -2.63
C TYR A 130 -16.13 1.14 -4.05
N LYS A 131 -16.14 2.45 -4.27
CA LYS A 131 -16.44 3.02 -5.58
C LYS A 131 -15.41 2.59 -6.65
N CYS A 132 -14.13 2.52 -6.29
CA CYS A 132 -13.07 2.20 -7.27
C CYS A 132 -12.94 0.70 -7.54
N LEU A 133 -13.52 -0.15 -6.71
CA LEU A 133 -13.44 -1.59 -6.91
C LEU A 133 -14.36 -2.07 -8.02
N THR A 134 -13.91 -3.09 -8.75
CA THR A 134 -14.77 -3.82 -9.67
C THR A 134 -15.84 -4.58 -8.89
N GLN A 135 -16.86 -5.11 -9.59
CA GLN A 135 -18.00 -5.77 -8.95
C GLN A 135 -17.59 -6.90 -8.00
N GLU A 136 -16.55 -7.65 -8.35
CA GLU A 136 -16.04 -8.74 -7.52
C GLU A 136 -14.76 -8.35 -6.78
N GLY A 137 -14.49 -7.05 -6.70
CA GLY A 137 -13.28 -6.54 -6.08
C GLY A 137 -13.23 -6.77 -4.58
N VAL A 138 -12.01 -6.80 -4.04
CA VAL A 138 -11.76 -7.09 -2.63
C VAL A 138 -10.90 -6.00 -2.03
N PHE A 139 -11.30 -5.53 -0.84
CA PHE A 139 -10.51 -4.60 -0.03
C PHE A 139 -9.97 -5.34 1.19
N VAL A 140 -8.65 -5.42 1.31
CA VAL A 140 -7.99 -6.04 2.45
C VAL A 140 -7.29 -4.95 3.27
N LEU A 141 -7.67 -4.83 4.52
CA LEU A 141 -7.19 -3.80 5.42
C LEU A 141 -6.46 -4.42 6.60
N SER A 142 -5.23 -3.95 6.85
CA SER A 142 -4.49 -4.27 8.05
C SER A 142 -4.26 -2.98 8.84
N LEU A 143 -4.63 -2.99 10.10
CA LEU A 143 -4.42 -1.85 11.00
C LEU A 143 -3.20 -2.11 11.86
N ILE A 144 -2.28 -1.15 11.87
CA ILE A 144 -1.04 -1.22 12.62
C ILE A 144 -1.05 -0.14 13.69
N HIS A 145 -0.76 -0.53 14.92
CA HIS A 145 -0.58 0.40 16.03
C HIS A 145 0.91 0.65 16.23
N ILE A 146 1.29 1.89 16.13
CA ILE A 146 2.65 2.32 16.37
C ILE A 146 2.72 3.13 17.66
#